data_72f14abce9c70ce4044bbd61900a68f0
#
_entry.id   72f14abce9c70ce4044bbd61900a68f0
#
_cell.length_a   1.000
_cell.length_b   1.000
_cell.length_c   1.000
_cell.angle_alpha   90.00
_cell.angle_beta   90.00
_cell.angle_gamma   90.00
#
_symmetry.space_group_name_H-M   'P 1'
#
loop_
_entity.id
_entity.type
_entity.pdbx_description
1 polymer ?
#
loop_
_entity_poly.entity_id
_entity_poly.type
_entity_poly.pdbx_seq_one_letter_code
_entity_poly.pdbx_strand_id
1 'polypeptide(L)'
;VRHRRLSPPRQLHWQSFRQGMVVCHQAFYARIDFAKANLYNLSYRYSADVDWCIRVMRDAERVGCELAYVPAVVVNYLDGGLSVKNHRKSLRERFQVMRSHYGLVTTLAMHAWFVIRGIIKR
;
A
#
# COMPACT_ATOMS: atom_id res chain seq x y z
N VAL A 1 10.82 -10.93 20.18
CA VAL A 1 10.13 -9.96 19.30
C VAL A 1 11.10 -9.43 18.26
N ARG A 2 10.72 -9.56 17.03
CA ARG A 2 11.53 -9.12 15.91
C ARG A 2 11.28 -7.65 15.61
N HIS A 3 12.30 -6.83 15.77
CA HIS A 3 12.20 -5.40 15.46
C HIS A 3 12.66 -5.13 14.03
N ARG A 4 11.77 -4.63 13.20
CA ARG A 4 12.08 -4.21 11.84
C ARG A 4 11.60 -2.79 11.63
N ARG A 5 12.49 -1.94 11.13
CA ARG A 5 12.13 -0.58 10.77
C ARG A 5 11.70 -0.55 9.30
N LEU A 6 10.47 -0.12 9.05
CA LEU A 6 9.97 0.11 7.70
C LEU A 6 9.99 1.61 7.43
N SER A 7 10.76 2.01 6.41
CA SER A 7 10.83 3.41 5.98
C SER A 7 10.20 3.54 4.60
N PRO A 8 9.25 4.46 4.41
CA PRO A 8 8.71 4.73 3.08
C PRO A 8 9.75 5.46 2.22
N PRO A 9 9.64 5.40 0.87
CA PRO A 9 10.48 6.22 0.02
C PRO A 9 10.23 7.71 0.28
N ARG A 10 11.27 8.53 0.14
CA ARG A 10 11.15 9.98 0.36
C ARG A 10 10.20 10.64 -0.63
N GLN A 11 10.17 10.14 -1.86
CA GLN A 11 9.22 10.57 -2.88
C GLN A 11 8.20 9.46 -3.09
N LEU A 12 7.03 9.64 -2.52
CA LEU A 12 5.93 8.70 -2.61
C LEU A 12 4.86 9.26 -3.54
N HIS A 13 4.35 8.43 -4.44
CA HIS A 13 3.19 8.77 -5.29
C HIS A 13 2.31 7.53 -5.45
N TRP A 14 1.13 7.69 -6.03
CA TRP A 14 0.15 6.61 -6.07
C TRP A 14 0.65 5.37 -6.82
N GLN A 15 1.57 5.54 -7.78
CA GLN A 15 2.18 4.43 -8.51
C GLN A 15 3.22 3.67 -7.69
N SER A 16 3.68 4.20 -6.56
CA SER A 16 4.68 3.54 -5.72
C SER A 16 4.19 2.21 -5.18
N PHE A 17 2.89 2.05 -5.00
CA PHE A 17 2.29 0.79 -4.51
C PHE A 17 2.31 -0.33 -5.55
N ARG A 18 2.72 -0.06 -6.79
CA ARG A 18 3.00 -1.14 -7.76
C ARG A 18 4.03 -2.12 -7.22
N GLN A 19 4.90 -1.66 -6.36
CA GLN A 19 5.95 -2.47 -5.73
C GLN A 19 5.49 -3.16 -4.44
N GLY A 20 4.22 -3.05 -4.10
CA GLY A 20 3.64 -3.59 -2.88
C GLY A 20 3.39 -2.50 -1.85
N MET A 21 3.18 -2.90 -0.59
CA MET A 21 2.92 -1.96 0.50
C MET A 21 4.24 -1.32 0.94
N VAL A 22 4.52 -0.12 0.44
CA VAL A 22 5.79 0.59 0.67
C VAL A 22 5.75 1.50 1.90
N VAL A 23 4.58 1.64 2.53
CA VAL A 23 4.41 2.42 3.76
C VAL A 23 3.43 1.69 4.67
N CYS A 24 3.68 1.72 5.98
CA CYS A 24 2.70 1.21 6.95
C CYS A 24 1.45 2.10 6.91
N HIS A 25 0.26 1.51 6.72
CA HIS A 25 -0.97 2.27 6.60
C HIS A 25 -1.25 3.15 7.85
N GLN A 26 -0.82 2.72 9.02
CA GLN A 26 -0.97 3.50 10.26
C GLN A 26 -0.05 4.72 10.31
N ALA A 27 1.00 4.75 9.49
CA ALA A 27 1.91 5.88 9.35
C ALA A 27 1.55 6.80 8.15
N PHE A 28 0.43 6.52 7.49
CA PHE A 28 -0.07 7.31 6.38
C PHE A 28 -1.19 8.21 6.88
N TYR A 29 -0.94 9.51 6.91
CA TYR A 29 -1.91 10.51 7.38
C TYR A 29 -2.45 11.31 6.21
N ALA A 30 -3.76 11.23 6.01
CA ALA A 30 -4.45 11.93 4.93
C ALA A 30 -5.13 13.20 5.46
N ARG A 31 -5.09 14.26 4.65
CA ARG A 31 -5.90 15.44 4.93
C ARG A 31 -7.38 15.05 4.94
N ILE A 32 -8.14 15.61 5.87
CA ILE A 32 -9.51 15.15 6.16
C ILE A 32 -10.46 15.26 4.96
N ASP A 33 -10.30 16.25 4.09
CA ASP A 33 -11.14 16.40 2.90
C ASP A 33 -10.91 15.26 1.90
N PHE A 34 -9.66 14.81 1.72
CA PHE A 34 -9.35 13.65 0.88
C PHE A 34 -9.85 12.35 1.52
N ALA A 35 -9.72 12.23 2.83
CA ALA A 35 -10.22 11.06 3.56
C ALA A 35 -11.74 10.93 3.44
N LYS A 36 -12.47 12.04 3.56
CA LYS A 36 -13.93 12.04 3.41
C LYS A 36 -14.39 11.77 1.99
N ALA A 37 -13.63 12.21 0.98
CA ALA A 37 -13.94 11.97 -0.42
C ALA A 37 -13.65 10.53 -0.85
N ASN A 38 -12.81 9.81 -0.11
CA ASN A 38 -12.35 8.46 -0.45
C ASN A 38 -12.58 7.52 0.74
N LEU A 39 -13.80 7.07 0.91
CA LEU A 39 -14.12 6.11 1.97
C LEU A 39 -13.52 4.73 1.63
N TYR A 40 -13.27 3.92 2.65
CA TYR A 40 -12.79 2.56 2.45
C TYR A 40 -13.79 1.76 1.63
N ASN A 41 -13.27 0.97 0.69
CA ASN A 41 -14.09 0.01 -0.05
C ASN A 41 -14.26 -1.24 0.82
N LEU A 42 -15.44 -1.43 1.37
CA LEU A 42 -15.74 -2.50 2.32
C LEU A 42 -15.82 -3.87 1.66
N SER A 43 -15.79 -3.96 0.32
CA SER A 43 -15.66 -5.24 -0.37
C SER A 43 -14.27 -5.85 -0.20
N TYR A 44 -13.26 -5.04 0.13
CA TYR A 44 -11.92 -5.52 0.45
C TYR A 44 -11.79 -5.77 1.95
N ARG A 45 -11.38 -6.98 2.31
CA ARG A 45 -11.24 -7.38 3.71
C ARG A 45 -9.82 -7.19 4.26
N TYR A 46 -8.81 -7.38 3.40
CA TYR A 46 -7.39 -7.38 3.83
C TYR A 46 -6.59 -6.22 3.25
N SER A 47 -7.00 -5.66 2.14
CA SER A 47 -6.25 -4.64 1.39
C SER A 47 -7.05 -3.36 1.16
N ALA A 48 -8.06 -3.10 1.98
CA ALA A 48 -8.85 -1.87 1.89
C ALA A 48 -7.98 -0.63 2.14
N ASP A 49 -6.99 -0.74 3.03
CA ASP A 49 -6.05 0.33 3.35
C ASP A 49 -5.15 0.67 2.16
N VAL A 50 -4.65 -0.34 1.44
CA VAL A 50 -3.83 -0.13 0.24
C VAL A 50 -4.65 0.59 -0.83
N ASP A 51 -5.86 0.11 -1.12
CA ASP A 51 -6.77 0.74 -2.06
C ASP A 51 -7.07 2.20 -1.68
N TRP A 52 -7.36 2.44 -0.42
CA TRP A 52 -7.63 3.77 0.11
C TRP A 52 -6.44 4.71 -0.06
N CYS A 53 -5.24 4.27 0.29
CA CYS A 53 -4.02 5.07 0.13
C CYS A 53 -3.80 5.47 -1.33
N ILE A 54 -3.99 4.54 -2.26
CA ILE A 54 -3.84 4.81 -3.69
C ILE A 54 -4.84 5.87 -4.15
N ARG A 55 -6.11 5.75 -3.76
CA ARG A 55 -7.16 6.70 -4.15
C ARG A 55 -6.93 8.09 -3.58
N VAL A 56 -6.52 8.17 -2.31
CA VAL A 56 -6.19 9.45 -1.66
C VAL A 56 -5.03 10.12 -2.37
N MET A 57 -3.97 9.38 -2.66
CA MET A 57 -2.79 9.93 -3.34
C MET A 57 -3.10 10.38 -4.77
N ARG A 58 -3.94 9.65 -5.50
CA ARG A 58 -4.37 10.05 -6.85
C ARG A 58 -5.13 11.37 -6.82
N ASP A 59 -6.05 11.53 -5.87
CA ASP A 59 -6.82 12.76 -5.72
C ASP A 59 -5.92 13.94 -5.33
N ALA A 60 -4.98 13.72 -4.41
CA ALA A 60 -4.03 14.75 -4.00
C ALA A 60 -3.18 15.22 -5.18
N GLU A 61 -2.65 14.29 -5.97
CA GLU A 61 -1.84 14.61 -7.15
C GLU A 61 -2.65 15.37 -8.20
N ARG A 62 -3.90 14.95 -8.42
CA ARG A 62 -4.79 15.59 -9.41
C ARG A 62 -5.04 17.06 -9.10
N VAL A 63 -5.13 17.44 -7.84
CA VAL A 63 -5.38 18.82 -7.42
C VAL A 63 -4.10 19.58 -7.03
N GLY A 64 -2.93 18.97 -7.24
CA GLY A 64 -1.65 19.61 -7.00
C GLY A 64 -1.20 19.67 -5.54
N CYS A 65 -1.78 18.84 -4.66
CA CYS A 65 -1.35 18.73 -3.27
C CYS A 65 -0.14 17.80 -3.16
N GLU A 66 0.77 18.13 -2.26
CA GLU A 66 2.00 17.37 -2.07
C GLU A 66 1.86 16.31 -0.98
N LEU A 67 2.67 15.25 -1.11
CA LEU A 67 2.90 14.25 -0.08
C LEU A 67 4.16 14.64 0.70
N ALA A 68 4.05 14.72 2.01
CA ALA A 68 5.18 15.09 2.86
C ALA A 68 5.75 13.86 3.56
N TYR A 69 7.07 13.75 3.56
CA TYR A 69 7.78 12.70 4.29
C TYR A 69 8.10 13.18 5.70
N VAL A 70 7.75 12.36 6.71
CA VAL A 70 8.07 12.63 8.11
C VAL A 70 9.26 11.75 8.51
N PRO A 71 10.44 12.31 8.76
CA PRO A 71 11.64 11.52 9.08
C PRO A 71 11.68 11.12 10.55
N ALA A 72 10.66 10.39 11.00
CA ALA A 72 10.53 9.94 12.38
C ALA A 72 9.77 8.62 12.44
N VAL A 73 9.99 7.86 13.50
CA VAL A 73 9.15 6.69 13.80
C VAL A 73 7.86 7.19 14.42
N VAL A 74 6.75 7.06 13.70
CA VAL A 74 5.44 7.55 14.14
C VAL A 74 4.51 6.43 14.59
N VAL A 75 4.85 5.17 14.32
CA VAL A 75 4.04 4.00 14.66
C VAL A 75 4.92 2.83 15.06
N ASN A 76 4.55 2.16 16.15
CA ASN A 76 5.06 0.84 16.51
C ASN A 76 4.00 -0.20 16.17
N TYR A 77 4.27 -1.05 15.20
CA TYR A 77 3.30 -1.98 14.63
C TYR A 77 3.55 -3.40 15.16
N LEU A 78 2.48 -4.05 15.65
CA LEU A 78 2.54 -5.44 16.08
C LEU A 78 2.31 -6.37 14.89
N ASP A 79 3.19 -7.35 14.71
CA ASP A 79 3.01 -8.40 13.71
C ASP A 79 1.87 -9.35 14.08
N GLY A 80 1.37 -10.11 13.11
CA GLY A 80 0.38 -11.15 13.32
C GLY A 80 -1.07 -10.73 13.11
N GLY A 81 -1.31 -9.65 12.38
CA GLY A 81 -2.66 -9.20 12.05
C GLY A 81 -3.41 -10.16 11.11
N LEU A 82 -4.64 -9.80 10.79
CA LEU A 82 -5.56 -10.62 10.00
C LEU A 82 -4.99 -11.01 8.63
N SER A 83 -4.33 -10.10 7.94
CA SER A 83 -3.75 -10.36 6.62
C SER A 83 -2.60 -11.36 6.67
N VAL A 84 -1.81 -11.38 7.75
CA VAL A 84 -0.75 -12.37 7.95
C VAL A 84 -1.36 -13.76 8.16
N LYS A 85 -2.41 -13.87 8.97
CA LYS A 85 -3.11 -15.13 9.25
C LYS A 85 -3.82 -15.69 8.02
N ASN A 86 -4.21 -14.83 7.08
CA ASN A 86 -4.95 -15.19 5.86
C ASN A 86 -4.16 -14.82 4.61
N HIS A 87 -2.91 -15.24 4.56
CA HIS A 87 -1.92 -14.81 3.57
C HIS A 87 -2.39 -14.96 2.11
N ARG A 88 -2.94 -16.14 1.75
CA ARG A 88 -3.39 -16.40 0.37
C ARG A 88 -4.54 -15.49 -0.04
N LYS A 89 -5.52 -15.29 0.86
CA LYS A 89 -6.67 -14.42 0.60
C LYS A 89 -6.22 -12.97 0.49
N SER A 90 -5.30 -12.56 1.34
CA SER A 90 -4.71 -11.22 1.33
C SER A 90 -3.97 -10.95 0.01
N LEU A 91 -3.19 -11.92 -0.49
CA LEU A 91 -2.47 -11.78 -1.75
C LEU A 91 -3.42 -11.67 -2.95
N ARG A 92 -4.50 -12.46 -2.97
CA ARG A 92 -5.52 -12.35 -4.03
C ARG A 92 -6.17 -10.98 -4.04
N GLU A 93 -6.54 -10.49 -2.89
CA GLU A 93 -7.19 -9.20 -2.77
C GLU A 93 -6.26 -8.07 -3.16
N ARG A 94 -5.00 -8.14 -2.75
CA ARG A 94 -3.97 -7.19 -3.18
C ARG A 94 -3.79 -7.18 -4.69
N PHE A 95 -3.80 -8.36 -5.32
CA PHE A 95 -3.75 -8.46 -6.77
C PHE A 95 -4.94 -7.74 -7.41
N GLN A 96 -6.15 -7.94 -6.88
CA GLN A 96 -7.35 -7.27 -7.38
C GLN A 96 -7.26 -5.75 -7.24
N VAL A 97 -6.76 -5.26 -6.10
CA VAL A 97 -6.56 -3.83 -5.88
C VAL A 97 -5.57 -3.27 -6.88
N MET A 98 -4.43 -3.91 -7.06
CA MET A 98 -3.40 -3.47 -8.00
C MET A 98 -3.90 -3.51 -9.44
N ARG A 99 -4.63 -4.55 -9.82
CA ARG A 99 -5.24 -4.66 -11.14
C ARG A 99 -6.23 -3.53 -11.39
N SER A 100 -7.03 -3.19 -10.40
CA SER A 100 -8.04 -2.12 -10.48
C SER A 100 -7.38 -0.75 -10.73
N HIS A 101 -6.23 -0.48 -10.13
CA HIS A 101 -5.57 0.82 -10.21
C HIS A 101 -4.51 0.92 -11.30
N TYR A 102 -3.77 -0.16 -11.57
CA TYR A 102 -2.60 -0.14 -12.46
C TYR A 102 -2.79 -0.94 -13.74
N GLY A 103 -3.89 -1.70 -13.87
CA GLY A 103 -4.17 -2.53 -15.02
C GLY A 103 -3.57 -3.93 -14.91
N LEU A 104 -4.10 -4.85 -15.72
CA LEU A 104 -3.74 -6.28 -15.65
C LEU A 104 -2.28 -6.52 -16.05
N VAL A 105 -1.82 -5.90 -17.13
CA VAL A 105 -0.46 -6.13 -17.66
C VAL A 105 0.60 -5.71 -16.64
N THR A 106 0.48 -4.48 -16.11
CA THR A 106 1.40 -3.95 -15.10
C THR A 106 1.39 -4.83 -13.85
N THR A 107 0.21 -5.23 -13.40
CA THR A 107 0.06 -6.05 -12.19
C THR A 107 0.69 -7.42 -12.37
N LEU A 108 0.48 -8.08 -13.51
CA LEU A 108 1.10 -9.37 -13.81
C LEU A 108 2.62 -9.27 -13.89
N ALA A 109 3.13 -8.23 -14.55
CA ALA A 109 4.57 -8.01 -14.67
C ALA A 109 5.24 -7.80 -13.30
N MET A 110 4.60 -7.00 -12.43
CA MET A 110 5.13 -6.74 -11.08
C MET A 110 5.08 -7.99 -10.20
N HIS A 111 4.02 -8.80 -10.29
CA HIS A 111 3.93 -10.05 -9.54
C HIS A 111 4.96 -11.07 -10.00
N ALA A 112 5.22 -11.17 -11.30
CA ALA A 112 6.30 -11.98 -11.83
C ALA A 112 7.66 -11.52 -11.28
N TRP A 113 7.90 -10.22 -11.22
CA TRP A 113 9.11 -9.65 -10.63
C TRP A 113 9.23 -9.97 -9.14
N PHE A 114 8.13 -9.90 -8.38
CA PHE A 114 8.14 -10.26 -6.96
C PHE A 114 8.57 -11.70 -6.74
N VAL A 115 8.08 -12.63 -7.58
CA VAL A 115 8.48 -14.05 -7.51
C VAL A 115 9.97 -14.20 -7.83
N ILE A 116 10.46 -13.59 -8.92
CA ILE A 116 11.86 -13.64 -9.32
C ILE A 116 12.75 -13.06 -8.21
N ARG A 117 12.39 -11.91 -7.66
CA ARG A 117 13.12 -11.26 -6.58
C ARG A 117 13.19 -12.16 -5.34
N GLY A 118 12.09 -12.84 -5.02
CA GLY A 118 12.05 -13.78 -3.91
C GLY A 118 12.98 -14.97 -4.10
N ILE A 119 13.07 -15.50 -5.32
CA ILE A 119 13.99 -16.59 -5.66
C ILE A 119 15.45 -16.14 -5.56
N ILE A 120 15.78 -14.97 -6.12
CA ILE A 120 17.14 -14.44 -6.11
C ILE A 120 17.65 -14.16 -4.70
N LYS A 121 16.76 -13.69 -3.81
CA LYS A 121 17.12 -13.38 -2.42
C LYS A 121 17.24 -14.61 -1.52
N ARG A 122 16.85 -15.76 -1.99
CA ARG A 122 17.07 -17.02 -1.27
C ARG A 122 18.50 -17.51 -1.53
#